data_0263125c18a8ec237066febe2e4a1308
#
_entry.id   0263125c18a8ec237066febe2e4a1308
#
_cell.length_a   1.000
_cell.length_b   1.000
_cell.length_c   1.000
_cell.angle_alpha   90.00
_cell.angle_beta   90.00
_cell.angle_gamma   90.00
#
_symmetry.space_group_name_H-M   'P 1'
#
loop_
_entity.id
_entity.type
_entity.pdbx_description
1 polymer ?
#
loop_
_entity_poly.entity_id
_entity_poly.type
_entity_poly.pdbx_seq_one_letter_code
_entity_poly.pdbx_strand_id
1 'polypeptide(L)'
;MQYLVDTNIISEIMKKEPDEHVWKWFSGLEVVYFSAVTVEEIYFGLSRRNLVRKLSWFQQFSEDKAVILEVNERISRWSGEKRGALSAAGKSVTMADSLIAATAHEHGLILATRNTKDFENFGIALQNPFLK
;
A
#
# COMPACT_ATOMS: atom_id res chain seq x y z
N MET A 1 2.24 -9.29 -14.13
CA MET A 1 2.03 -9.34 -12.68
C MET A 1 1.44 -8.04 -12.20
N GLN A 2 0.52 -8.12 -11.27
CA GLN A 2 -0.20 -6.95 -10.75
C GLN A 2 0.13 -6.73 -9.29
N TYR A 3 0.30 -5.47 -8.92
CA TYR A 3 0.79 -5.08 -7.61
C TYR A 3 -0.18 -4.15 -6.90
N LEU A 4 -0.38 -4.43 -5.62
CA LEU A 4 -0.96 -3.45 -4.69
C LEU A 4 0.21 -2.67 -4.10
N VAL A 5 0.21 -1.36 -4.27
CA VAL A 5 1.35 -0.52 -3.88
C VAL A 5 1.08 0.09 -2.52
N ASP A 6 1.98 -0.18 -1.57
CA ASP A 6 1.86 0.35 -0.20
C ASP A 6 2.21 1.84 -0.14
N THR A 7 1.72 2.48 0.90
CA THR A 7 1.89 3.91 1.15
C THR A 7 3.35 4.38 1.07
N ASN A 8 4.28 3.59 1.61
CA ASN A 8 5.70 3.98 1.63
C ASN A 8 6.33 4.04 0.24
N ILE A 9 5.82 3.26 -0.72
CA ILE A 9 6.29 3.33 -2.10
C ILE A 9 5.85 4.66 -2.73
N ILE A 10 4.59 5.05 -2.52
CA ILE A 10 4.07 6.31 -3.06
C ILE A 10 4.83 7.50 -2.43
N SER A 11 5.07 7.44 -1.13
CA SER A 11 5.84 8.48 -0.45
C SER A 11 7.24 8.62 -1.04
N GLU A 12 7.87 7.50 -1.39
CA GLU A 12 9.19 7.52 -2.05
C GLU A 12 9.13 8.18 -3.42
N ILE A 13 8.12 7.82 -4.22
CA ILE A 13 7.94 8.36 -5.58
C ILE A 13 7.73 9.88 -5.56
N MET A 14 7.11 10.40 -4.51
CA MET A 14 6.85 11.84 -4.38
C MET A 14 8.04 12.65 -3.88
N LYS A 15 9.15 12.01 -3.54
CA LYS A 15 10.37 12.72 -3.15
C LYS A 15 10.97 13.42 -4.37
N LYS A 16 11.74 14.48 -4.10
CA LYS A 16 12.46 15.20 -5.15
C LYS A 16 13.45 14.29 -5.89
N GLU A 17 14.13 13.42 -5.13
CA GLU A 17 15.08 12.45 -5.67
C GLU A 17 14.72 11.07 -5.16
N PRO A 18 13.76 10.38 -5.80
CA PRO A 18 13.38 9.05 -5.36
C PRO A 18 14.49 8.03 -5.60
N ASP A 19 14.45 6.92 -4.85
CA ASP A 19 15.34 5.79 -5.06
C ASP A 19 15.23 5.32 -6.52
N GLU A 20 16.38 5.11 -7.17
CA GLU A 20 16.43 4.74 -8.59
C GLU A 20 15.75 3.40 -8.90
N HIS A 21 15.92 2.42 -8.03
CA HIS A 21 15.32 1.09 -8.23
C HIS A 21 13.80 1.17 -8.13
N VAL A 22 13.32 1.90 -7.15
CA VAL A 22 11.87 2.09 -6.94
C VAL A 22 11.28 2.86 -8.10
N TRP A 23 11.93 3.95 -8.52
CA TRP A 23 11.45 4.76 -9.64
C TRP A 23 11.36 3.94 -10.92
N LYS A 24 12.41 3.19 -11.23
CA LYS A 24 12.47 2.35 -12.42
C LYS A 24 11.37 1.28 -12.41
N TRP A 25 11.22 0.61 -11.27
CA TRP A 25 10.19 -0.41 -11.10
C TRP A 25 8.79 0.19 -11.26
N PHE A 26 8.54 1.29 -10.55
CA PHE A 26 7.24 1.96 -10.54
C PHE A 26 6.86 2.49 -11.93
N SER A 27 7.82 3.10 -12.62
CA SER A 27 7.60 3.68 -13.96
C SER A 27 7.25 2.62 -15.00
N GLY A 28 7.63 1.37 -14.77
CA GLY A 28 7.32 0.27 -15.66
C GLY A 28 5.94 -0.34 -15.46
N LEU A 29 5.19 0.07 -14.42
CA LEU A 29 3.86 -0.46 -14.16
C LEU A 29 2.84 0.21 -15.10
N GLU A 30 2.01 -0.61 -15.76
CA GLU A 30 0.92 -0.08 -16.59
C GLU A 30 -0.22 0.42 -15.73
N VAL A 31 -0.56 -0.34 -14.69
CA VAL A 31 -1.63 -0.02 -13.75
C VAL A 31 -1.10 -0.15 -12.34
N VAL A 32 -1.47 0.79 -11.50
CA VAL A 32 -1.13 0.80 -10.08
C VAL A 32 -2.40 0.61 -9.28
N TYR A 33 -2.39 -0.36 -8.37
CA TYR A 33 -3.53 -0.60 -7.47
C TYR A 33 -3.21 -0.05 -6.10
N PHE A 34 -4.15 0.69 -5.52
CA PHE A 34 -4.07 1.19 -4.14
C PHE A 34 -5.24 0.66 -3.34
N SER A 35 -5.00 0.38 -2.06
CA SER A 35 -6.09 0.24 -1.11
C SER A 35 -6.66 1.63 -0.78
N ALA A 36 -7.96 1.71 -0.52
CA ALA A 36 -8.56 2.93 0.02
C ALA A 36 -7.86 3.39 1.30
N VAL A 37 -7.30 2.47 2.08
CA VAL A 37 -6.51 2.78 3.27
C VAL A 37 -5.26 3.60 2.90
N THR A 38 -4.58 3.22 1.82
CA THR A 38 -3.41 3.96 1.33
C THR A 38 -3.78 5.38 0.94
N VAL A 39 -4.93 5.54 0.29
CA VAL A 39 -5.43 6.87 -0.07
C VAL A 39 -5.60 7.73 1.19
N GLU A 40 -6.22 7.19 2.23
CA GLU A 40 -6.41 7.90 3.49
C GLU A 40 -5.06 8.31 4.09
N GLU A 41 -4.12 7.39 4.16
CA GLU A 41 -2.80 7.64 4.74
C GLU A 41 -2.03 8.73 3.98
N ILE A 42 -2.09 8.71 2.66
CA ILE A 42 -1.42 9.73 1.84
C ILE A 42 -2.05 11.10 2.08
N TYR A 43 -3.39 11.19 2.01
CA TYR A 43 -4.07 12.47 2.23
C TYR A 43 -3.84 13.00 3.64
N PHE A 44 -3.86 12.11 4.65
CA PHE A 44 -3.58 12.50 6.02
C PHE A 44 -2.17 13.11 6.15
N GLY A 45 -1.16 12.39 5.65
CA GLY A 45 0.24 12.82 5.78
C GLY A 45 0.53 14.12 5.04
N LEU A 46 0.01 14.27 3.83
CA LEU A 46 0.25 15.47 3.03
C LEU A 46 -0.54 16.67 3.54
N SER A 47 -1.79 16.45 3.99
CA SER A 47 -2.64 17.51 4.53
C SER A 47 -2.08 18.05 5.84
N ARG A 48 -1.62 17.16 6.71
CA ARG A 48 -1.03 17.55 7.99
C ARG A 48 0.16 18.50 7.82
N ARG A 49 0.94 18.30 6.75
CA ARG A 49 2.12 19.10 6.42
C ARG A 49 1.84 20.20 5.40
N ASN A 50 0.59 20.33 4.98
CA ASN A 50 0.13 21.34 4.01
C ASN A 50 0.93 21.30 2.70
N LEU A 51 1.20 20.09 2.19
CA LEU A 51 1.97 19.88 0.98
C LEU A 51 1.06 19.87 -0.27
N VAL A 52 0.62 21.06 -0.64
CA VAL A 52 -0.41 21.27 -1.68
C VAL A 52 -0.01 20.71 -3.04
N ARG A 53 1.24 20.90 -3.44
CA ARG A 53 1.70 20.40 -4.76
C ARG A 53 1.71 18.88 -4.84
N LYS A 54 2.13 18.22 -3.77
CA LYS A 54 2.12 16.75 -3.70
C LYS A 54 0.71 16.21 -3.68
N LEU A 55 -0.21 16.88 -2.99
CA LEU A 55 -1.63 16.50 -2.99
C LEU A 55 -2.21 16.58 -4.41
N SER A 56 -1.94 17.66 -5.13
CA SER A 56 -2.41 17.82 -6.51
C SER A 56 -1.83 16.73 -7.42
N TRP A 57 -0.54 16.44 -7.25
CA TRP A 57 0.10 15.38 -8.03
C TRP A 57 -0.54 14.02 -7.75
N PHE A 58 -0.76 13.70 -6.48
CA PHE A 58 -1.33 12.41 -6.09
C PHE A 58 -2.75 12.28 -6.61
N GLN A 59 -3.55 13.33 -6.51
CA GLN A 59 -4.92 13.35 -7.03
C GLN A 59 -4.93 13.06 -8.53
N GLN A 60 -4.10 13.77 -9.29
CA GLN A 60 -4.04 13.60 -10.73
C GLN A 60 -3.52 12.20 -11.11
N PHE A 61 -2.49 11.73 -10.43
CA PHE A 61 -1.94 10.39 -10.66
C PHE A 61 -2.99 9.31 -10.39
N SER A 62 -3.73 9.46 -9.29
CA SER A 62 -4.79 8.49 -8.92
C SER A 62 -5.87 8.40 -9.99
N GLU A 63 -6.28 9.52 -10.56
CA GLU A 63 -7.28 9.55 -11.62
C GLU A 63 -6.76 8.94 -12.92
N ASP A 64 -5.51 9.22 -13.27
CA ASP A 64 -4.96 8.83 -14.58
C ASP A 64 -4.44 7.39 -14.61
N LYS A 65 -3.86 6.90 -13.52
CA LYS A 65 -3.05 5.68 -13.54
C LYS A 65 -3.42 4.65 -12.49
N ALA A 66 -4.22 5.00 -11.51
CA ALA A 66 -4.48 4.11 -10.38
C ALA A 66 -5.88 3.54 -10.40
N VAL A 67 -5.99 2.32 -9.88
CA VAL A 67 -7.26 1.69 -9.54
C VAL A 67 -7.31 1.63 -8.01
N ILE A 68 -8.30 2.29 -7.42
CA ILE A 68 -8.48 2.32 -5.98
C ILE A 68 -9.42 1.19 -5.59
N LEU A 69 -8.96 0.30 -4.72
CA LEU A 69 -9.74 -0.84 -4.26
C LEU A 69 -10.36 -0.52 -2.89
N GLU A 70 -11.67 -0.59 -2.84
CA GLU A 70 -12.44 -0.25 -1.64
C GLU A 70 -12.30 -1.32 -0.56
N VAL A 71 -12.41 -0.90 0.69
CA VAL A 71 -12.49 -1.81 1.83
C VAL A 71 -13.95 -2.23 1.99
N ASN A 72 -14.25 -3.45 1.56
CA ASN A 72 -15.59 -4.00 1.68
C ASN A 72 -15.70 -4.95 2.88
N GLU A 73 -16.86 -5.57 3.06
CA GLU A 73 -17.12 -6.47 4.20
C GLU A 73 -16.22 -7.71 4.17
N ARG A 74 -15.95 -8.27 2.99
CA ARG A 74 -15.08 -9.44 2.86
C ARG A 74 -13.65 -9.13 3.31
N ILE A 75 -13.11 -8.01 2.83
CA ILE A 75 -11.77 -7.53 3.20
C ILE A 75 -11.73 -7.26 4.69
N SER A 76 -12.75 -6.62 5.25
CA SER A 76 -12.83 -6.29 6.67
C SER A 76 -12.85 -7.55 7.54
N ARG A 77 -13.62 -8.55 7.12
CA ARG A 77 -13.72 -9.82 7.86
C ARG A 77 -12.38 -10.55 7.86
N TRP A 78 -11.78 -10.73 6.71
CA TRP A 78 -10.48 -11.40 6.60
C TRP A 78 -9.42 -10.68 7.43
N SER A 79 -9.38 -9.34 7.35
CA SER A 79 -8.47 -8.52 8.14
C SER A 79 -8.65 -8.73 9.63
N GLY A 80 -9.91 -8.66 10.11
CA GLY A 80 -10.21 -8.83 11.53
C GLY A 80 -9.85 -10.20 12.05
N GLU A 81 -10.19 -11.25 11.30
CA GLU A 81 -9.86 -12.62 11.68
C GLU A 81 -8.34 -12.84 11.75
N LYS A 82 -7.62 -12.38 10.74
CA LYS A 82 -6.16 -12.54 10.67
C LYS A 82 -5.47 -11.75 11.77
N ARG A 83 -5.86 -10.47 11.93
CA ARG A 83 -5.29 -9.61 12.96
C ARG A 83 -5.58 -10.15 14.37
N GLY A 84 -6.80 -10.67 14.58
CA GLY A 84 -7.16 -11.27 15.85
C GLY A 84 -6.31 -12.51 16.16
N ALA A 85 -6.10 -13.37 15.16
CA ALA A 85 -5.29 -14.57 15.34
C ALA A 85 -3.82 -14.20 15.63
N LEU A 86 -3.28 -13.20 14.95
CA LEU A 86 -1.91 -12.74 15.20
C LEU A 86 -1.77 -12.13 16.59
N SER A 87 -2.75 -11.33 17.01
CA SER A 87 -2.78 -10.75 18.36
C SER A 87 -2.80 -11.83 19.43
N ALA A 88 -3.63 -12.85 19.23
CA ALA A 88 -3.71 -13.99 20.17
C ALA A 88 -2.37 -14.74 20.25
N ALA A 89 -1.60 -14.74 19.18
CA ALA A 89 -0.26 -15.35 19.13
C ALA A 89 0.84 -14.40 19.61
N GLY A 90 0.49 -13.25 20.16
CA GLY A 90 1.46 -12.27 20.67
C GLY A 90 2.09 -11.38 19.61
N LYS A 91 1.51 -11.33 18.42
CA LYS A 91 2.04 -10.51 17.32
C LYS A 91 1.13 -9.32 17.09
N SER A 92 1.70 -8.12 17.27
CA SER A 92 0.94 -6.87 17.11
C SER A 92 1.06 -6.38 15.66
N VAL A 93 -0.09 -6.17 15.02
CA VAL A 93 -0.17 -5.57 13.68
C VAL A 93 -1.22 -4.47 13.72
N THR A 94 -1.02 -3.42 12.94
CA THR A 94 -1.97 -2.31 12.89
C THR A 94 -3.19 -2.71 12.04
N MET A 95 -4.32 -2.06 12.30
CA MET A 95 -5.50 -2.25 11.48
C MET A 95 -5.24 -1.83 10.03
N ALA A 96 -4.51 -0.73 9.84
CA ALA A 96 -4.18 -0.25 8.50
C ALA A 96 -3.39 -1.31 7.70
N ASP A 97 -2.33 -1.87 8.27
CA ASP A 97 -1.54 -2.90 7.61
C ASP A 97 -2.37 -4.15 7.33
N SER A 98 -3.20 -4.55 8.28
CA SER A 98 -4.05 -5.71 8.12
C SER A 98 -5.07 -5.52 6.99
N LEU A 99 -5.65 -4.34 6.87
CA LEU A 99 -6.60 -4.03 5.78
C LEU A 99 -5.90 -3.98 4.42
N ILE A 100 -4.69 -3.46 4.36
CA ILE A 100 -3.89 -3.45 3.12
C ILE A 100 -3.56 -4.90 2.71
N ALA A 101 -3.11 -5.73 3.65
CA ALA A 101 -2.84 -7.13 3.39
C ALA A 101 -4.09 -7.87 2.92
N ALA A 102 -5.22 -7.60 3.54
CA ALA A 102 -6.51 -8.20 3.18
C ALA A 102 -6.93 -7.81 1.77
N THR A 103 -6.67 -6.57 1.37
CA THR A 103 -6.97 -6.10 0.01
C THR A 103 -6.13 -6.85 -1.02
N ALA A 104 -4.84 -7.04 -0.75
CA ALA A 104 -3.97 -7.82 -1.61
C ALA A 104 -4.44 -9.27 -1.72
N HIS A 105 -4.81 -9.86 -0.59
CA HIS A 105 -5.32 -11.24 -0.54
C HIS A 105 -6.59 -11.39 -1.38
N GLU A 106 -7.58 -10.51 -1.18
CA GLU A 106 -8.88 -10.60 -1.86
C GLU A 106 -8.74 -10.50 -3.38
N HIS A 107 -7.84 -9.66 -3.86
CA HIS A 107 -7.68 -9.40 -5.29
C HIS A 107 -6.54 -10.20 -5.93
N GLY A 108 -5.87 -11.05 -5.17
CA GLY A 108 -4.77 -11.87 -5.71
C GLY A 108 -3.59 -11.03 -6.19
N LEU A 109 -3.31 -9.93 -5.51
CA LEU A 109 -2.24 -9.00 -5.88
C LEU A 109 -0.98 -9.25 -5.05
N ILE A 110 0.17 -8.92 -5.63
CA ILE A 110 1.42 -8.91 -4.89
C ILE A 110 1.51 -7.56 -4.17
N LEU A 111 1.76 -7.58 -2.87
CA LEU A 111 1.93 -6.33 -2.12
C LEU A 111 3.36 -5.83 -2.30
N ALA A 112 3.50 -4.67 -2.91
CA ALA A 112 4.79 -4.00 -3.04
C ALA A 112 4.96 -3.05 -1.86
N THR A 113 5.96 -3.32 -1.03
CA THR A 113 6.21 -2.56 0.20
C THR A 113 7.69 -2.58 0.56
N ARG A 114 8.15 -1.51 1.19
CA ARG A 114 9.48 -1.48 1.79
C ARG A 114 9.54 -2.33 3.06
N ASN A 115 8.43 -2.40 3.79
CA ASN A 115 8.36 -3.01 5.12
C ASN A 115 7.81 -4.42 5.06
N THR A 116 8.50 -5.31 4.34
CA THR A 116 8.06 -6.69 4.17
C THR A 116 7.89 -7.45 5.49
N LYS A 117 8.67 -7.10 6.51
CA LYS A 117 8.56 -7.72 7.83
C LYS A 117 7.20 -7.50 8.48
N ASP A 118 6.59 -6.34 8.24
CA ASP A 118 5.29 -6.00 8.81
C ASP A 118 4.17 -6.86 8.23
N PHE A 119 4.42 -7.49 7.08
CA PHE A 119 3.42 -8.25 6.34
C PHE A 119 3.74 -9.75 6.24
N GLU A 120 4.85 -10.20 6.78
CA GLU A 120 5.33 -11.59 6.59
C GLU A 120 4.39 -12.64 7.16
N ASN A 121 3.57 -12.30 8.14
CA ASN A 121 2.68 -13.24 8.80
C ASN A 121 1.29 -13.34 8.16
N PHE A 122 1.04 -12.64 7.08
CA PHE A 122 -0.26 -12.64 6.42
C PHE A 122 -0.41 -13.70 5.32
N GLY A 123 0.68 -14.33 4.92
CA GLY A 123 0.63 -15.39 3.88
C GLY A 123 0.34 -14.87 2.49
N ILE A 124 0.65 -13.61 2.21
CA ILE A 124 0.46 -12.99 0.90
C ILE A 124 1.81 -12.83 0.20
N ALA A 125 1.77 -12.71 -1.13
CA ALA A 125 2.98 -12.46 -1.91
C ALA A 125 3.48 -11.03 -1.66
N LEU A 126 4.78 -10.89 -1.44
CA LEU A 126 5.41 -9.60 -1.12
C LEU A 126 6.55 -9.32 -2.10
N GLN A 127 6.76 -8.05 -2.39
CA GLN A 127 7.94 -7.60 -3.12
C GLN A 127 8.42 -6.28 -2.55
N ASN A 128 9.74 -6.15 -2.36
CA ASN A 128 10.35 -4.91 -1.95
C ASN A 128 11.07 -4.29 -3.15
N PRO A 129 10.51 -3.26 -3.79
CA PRO A 129 11.12 -2.65 -4.98
C PRO A 129 12.37 -1.83 -4.68
N PHE A 130 12.72 -1.61 -3.41
CA PHE A 130 13.97 -0.97 -3.03
C PHE A 130 15.16 -1.91 -3.21
N LEU A 131 14.92 -3.21 -3.27
CA LEU A 131 15.95 -4.23 -3.45
C LEU A 131 16.10 -4.58 -4.93
N LYS A 132 17.35 -4.81 -5.34
CA LYS A 132 17.65 -5.21 -6.71
C LYS A 132 17.06 -6.57 -7.06
#